data_eb4638b5c288c2d2518abc9a9a67f11f
#
_entry.id   eb4638b5c288c2d2518abc9a9a67f11f
#
_cell.length_a   1.000
_cell.length_b   1.000
_cell.length_c   1.000
_cell.angle_alpha   90.00
_cell.angle_beta   90.00
_cell.angle_gamma   90.00
#
_symmetry.space_group_name_H-M   'P 1'
#
loop_
_entity.id
_entity.type
_entity.pdbx_description
1 polymer ?
#
loop_
_entity_poly.entity_id
_entity_poly.type
_entity_poly.pdbx_seq_one_letter_code
_entity_poly.pdbx_strand_id
1 'polypeptide(L)'
;MARTRPPDRFQQLLDTALRVFAHKGVRRTRMSDIAREMGVSPGSLYNYVESKEALFHWIVERGAADGVVEAPDALPIRLPAPAVARRRLREELGSAFRIPALEAAFARRAPADARAELEKVVRAVYAQVERARRPMTVIERSAPDLPELYALYFVQLRREFFARFADWVARRQRGGHFRDDVDPRVAARFALESIVYFARHRFGDLDPDAGLPDDDAVREHVVRLVLASLLPDPPRPRRRRT
;
A
#
# COMPACT_ATOMS: atom_id res chain seq x y z
N MET A 1 35.55 12.36 20.97
CA MET A 1 35.35 12.66 19.54
C MET A 1 34.16 11.87 19.04
N ALA A 2 33.06 12.53 18.71
CA ALA A 2 31.87 11.88 18.14
C ALA A 2 32.22 11.39 16.73
N ARG A 3 32.19 10.10 16.52
CA ARG A 3 32.44 9.45 15.24
C ARG A 3 31.28 9.78 14.31
N THR A 4 31.50 10.65 13.32
CA THR A 4 30.52 11.02 12.29
C THR A 4 30.06 9.74 11.59
N ARG A 5 28.78 9.38 11.75
CA ARG A 5 28.19 8.19 11.15
C ARG A 5 27.88 8.47 9.68
N PRO A 6 28.32 7.63 8.72
CA PRO A 6 27.99 7.84 7.31
C PRO A 6 26.47 7.81 7.12
N PRO A 7 25.85 8.79 6.45
CA PRO A 7 24.40 8.82 6.17
C PRO A 7 23.93 7.57 5.43
N ASP A 8 24.77 6.99 4.58
CA ASP A 8 24.48 5.76 3.84
C ASP A 8 24.22 4.53 4.72
N ARG A 9 24.79 4.48 5.94
CA ARG A 9 24.60 3.35 6.85
C ARG A 9 23.20 3.29 7.46
N PHE A 10 22.59 4.44 7.72
CA PHE A 10 21.22 4.49 8.22
C PHE A 10 20.24 4.04 7.15
N GLN A 11 20.38 4.55 5.92
CA GLN A 11 19.58 4.10 4.79
C GLN A 11 19.76 2.60 4.53
N GLN A 12 20.99 2.09 4.57
CA GLN A 12 21.27 0.67 4.43
C GLN A 12 20.56 -0.16 5.51
N LEU A 13 20.51 0.32 6.77
CA LEU A 13 19.77 -0.33 7.85
C LEU A 13 18.27 -0.40 7.52
N LEU A 14 17.67 0.70 7.09
CA LEU A 14 16.25 0.74 6.73
C LEU A 14 15.92 -0.21 5.58
N ASP A 15 16.69 -0.18 4.50
CA ASP A 15 16.46 -1.02 3.33
C ASP A 15 16.62 -2.51 3.66
N THR A 16 17.62 -2.84 4.48
CA THR A 16 17.84 -4.22 4.93
C THR A 16 16.73 -4.69 5.86
N ALA A 17 16.33 -3.84 6.81
CA ALA A 17 15.23 -4.17 7.73
C ALA A 17 13.91 -4.35 6.99
N LEU A 18 13.61 -3.51 5.99
CA LEU A 18 12.44 -3.65 5.11
C LEU A 18 12.43 -5.02 4.43
N ARG A 19 13.55 -5.46 3.84
CA ARG A 19 13.64 -6.77 3.19
C ARG A 19 13.45 -7.92 4.19
N VAL A 20 14.14 -7.88 5.32
CA VAL A 20 14.06 -8.94 6.35
C VAL A 20 12.66 -9.02 6.95
N PHE A 21 12.03 -7.87 7.28
CA PHE A 21 10.67 -7.83 7.81
C PHE A 21 9.63 -8.26 6.77
N ALA A 22 9.78 -7.88 5.51
CA ALA A 22 8.90 -8.33 4.42
C ALA A 22 8.95 -9.85 4.23
N HIS A 23 10.11 -10.47 4.45
CA HIS A 23 10.27 -11.92 4.33
C HIS A 23 9.77 -12.68 5.56
N LYS A 24 10.21 -12.27 6.77
CA LYS A 24 9.99 -13.04 8.02
C LYS A 24 8.85 -12.53 8.90
N GLY A 25 8.40 -11.27 8.71
CA GLY A 25 7.60 -10.54 9.69
C GLY A 25 8.45 -10.06 10.87
N VAL A 26 7.97 -9.01 11.55
CA VAL A 26 8.75 -8.38 12.64
C VAL A 26 8.94 -9.30 13.83
N ARG A 27 7.92 -10.10 14.20
CA ARG A 27 7.99 -10.98 15.38
C ARG A 27 9.08 -12.04 15.27
N ARG A 28 9.23 -12.65 14.09
CA ARG A 28 10.21 -13.72 13.82
C ARG A 28 11.59 -13.21 13.45
N THR A 29 11.75 -11.93 13.19
CA THR A 29 13.05 -11.30 12.91
C THR A 29 13.82 -11.05 14.22
N ARG A 30 15.13 -11.29 14.19
CA ARG A 30 16.10 -10.91 15.24
C ARG A 30 16.99 -9.78 14.70
N MET A 31 17.50 -8.93 15.60
CA MET A 31 18.48 -7.90 15.20
C MET A 31 19.73 -8.52 14.55
N SER A 32 20.13 -9.74 14.99
CA SER A 32 21.21 -10.49 14.35
C SER A 32 20.93 -10.92 12.91
N ASP A 33 19.67 -11.08 12.50
CA ASP A 33 19.33 -11.38 11.10
C ASP A 33 19.63 -10.17 10.22
N ILE A 34 19.23 -8.97 10.68
CA ILE A 34 19.48 -7.70 9.98
C ILE A 34 20.99 -7.42 9.93
N ALA A 35 21.69 -7.58 11.07
CA ALA A 35 23.13 -7.37 11.15
C ALA A 35 23.92 -8.27 10.18
N ARG A 36 23.55 -9.56 10.12
CA ARG A 36 24.15 -10.54 9.21
C ARG A 36 23.97 -10.13 7.75
N GLU A 37 22.79 -9.69 7.36
CA GLU A 37 22.52 -9.26 5.98
C GLU A 37 23.23 -7.95 5.64
N MET A 38 23.47 -7.08 6.63
CA MET A 38 24.27 -5.85 6.47
C MET A 38 25.79 -6.10 6.51
N GLY A 39 26.26 -7.29 6.89
CA GLY A 39 27.67 -7.57 7.10
C GLY A 39 28.29 -6.81 8.28
N VAL A 40 27.51 -6.58 9.36
CA VAL A 40 27.98 -5.87 10.57
C VAL A 40 27.72 -6.68 11.83
N SER A 41 28.35 -6.28 12.95
CA SER A 41 28.04 -6.87 14.25
C SER A 41 26.65 -6.43 14.74
N PRO A 42 25.88 -7.28 15.44
CA PRO A 42 24.60 -6.89 16.01
C PRO A 42 24.69 -5.67 16.94
N GLY A 43 25.79 -5.53 17.69
CA GLY A 43 26.03 -4.37 18.54
C GLY A 43 26.09 -3.03 17.80
N SER A 44 26.55 -3.05 16.54
CA SER A 44 26.61 -1.84 15.71
C SER A 44 25.23 -1.27 15.39
N LEU A 45 24.19 -2.10 15.32
CA LEU A 45 22.82 -1.66 15.02
C LEU A 45 22.20 -0.87 16.17
N TYR A 46 22.55 -1.22 17.40
CA TYR A 46 22.04 -0.52 18.60
C TYR A 46 22.54 0.93 18.72
N ASN A 47 23.52 1.32 17.92
CA ASN A 47 23.89 2.72 17.76
C ASN A 47 22.85 3.53 16.98
N TYR A 48 21.98 2.88 16.20
CA TYR A 48 20.97 3.51 15.36
C TYR A 48 19.54 3.32 15.88
N VAL A 49 19.26 2.18 16.50
CA VAL A 49 17.91 1.83 17.00
C VAL A 49 18.02 1.08 18.32
N GLU A 50 17.13 1.33 19.27
CA GLU A 50 17.14 0.64 20.56
C GLU A 50 16.59 -0.80 20.48
N SER A 51 15.71 -1.08 19.50
CA SER A 51 15.06 -2.38 19.34
C SER A 51 14.53 -2.57 17.91
N LYS A 52 14.18 -3.81 17.55
CA LYS A 52 13.53 -4.09 16.26
C LYS A 52 12.14 -3.50 16.19
N GLU A 53 11.46 -3.37 17.32
CA GLU A 53 10.14 -2.72 17.43
C GLU A 53 10.23 -1.23 17.12
N ALA A 54 11.26 -0.55 17.63
CA ALA A 54 11.55 0.86 17.30
C ALA A 54 11.85 1.03 15.80
N LEU A 55 12.64 0.12 15.23
CA LEU A 55 12.96 0.09 13.80
C LEU A 55 11.71 -0.17 12.94
N PHE A 56 10.88 -1.14 13.31
CA PHE A 56 9.61 -1.42 12.63
C PHE A 56 8.69 -0.20 12.66
N HIS A 57 8.54 0.42 13.82
CA HIS A 57 7.70 1.61 13.99
C HIS A 57 8.19 2.76 13.10
N TRP A 58 9.49 3.01 13.10
CA TRP A 58 10.11 4.01 12.23
C TRP A 58 9.86 3.76 10.74
N ILE A 59 10.02 2.50 10.31
CA ILE A 59 9.77 2.09 8.92
C ILE A 59 8.31 2.34 8.54
N VAL A 60 7.37 2.01 9.40
CA VAL A 60 5.94 2.25 9.11
C VAL A 60 5.63 3.75 9.05
N GLU A 61 6.20 4.55 9.97
CA GLU A 61 5.99 6.01 10.00
C GLU A 61 6.65 6.75 8.83
N ARG A 62 7.78 6.28 8.33
CA ARG A 62 8.61 7.02 7.37
C ARG A 62 8.84 6.29 6.04
N GLY A 63 8.57 5.00 5.99
CA GLY A 63 8.90 4.15 4.85
C GLY A 63 8.00 4.32 3.62
N ALA A 64 6.96 5.15 3.69
CA ALA A 64 6.16 5.55 2.54
C ALA A 64 6.77 6.74 1.77
N ALA A 65 7.86 7.32 2.27
CA ALA A 65 8.57 8.36 1.54
C ALA A 65 9.38 7.74 0.41
N ASP A 66 9.07 8.11 -0.83
CA ASP A 66 9.91 7.79 -1.99
C ASP A 66 11.21 8.61 -1.86
N GLY A 67 12.32 7.95 -1.55
CA GLY A 67 13.61 8.59 -1.52
C GLY A 67 14.50 8.25 -0.31
N VAL A 68 15.56 9.00 -0.16
CA VAL A 68 16.50 8.88 0.97
C VAL A 68 15.82 9.38 2.23
N VAL A 69 15.65 8.49 3.19
CA VAL A 69 15.13 8.85 4.52
C VAL A 69 16.26 9.42 5.34
N GLU A 70 16.20 10.70 5.65
CA GLU A 70 17.18 11.34 6.53
C GLU A 70 17.17 10.67 7.91
N ALA A 71 18.39 10.45 8.43
CA ALA A 71 18.52 9.96 9.79
C ALA A 71 17.96 11.00 10.77
N PRO A 72 17.29 10.57 11.85
CA PRO A 72 16.79 11.52 12.85
C PRO A 72 17.96 12.23 13.56
N ASP A 73 17.72 13.45 14.02
CA ASP A 73 18.70 14.25 14.77
C ASP A 73 19.21 13.52 16.03
N ALA A 74 18.34 12.70 16.64
CA ALA A 74 18.68 11.93 17.84
C ALA A 74 18.73 10.43 17.53
N LEU A 75 19.89 9.81 17.76
CA LEU A 75 20.11 8.37 17.71
C LEU A 75 20.56 7.85 19.09
N PRO A 76 20.20 6.62 19.49
CA PRO A 76 19.38 5.66 18.73
C PRO A 76 17.90 6.03 18.70
N ILE A 77 17.21 5.62 17.61
CA ILE A 77 15.75 5.70 17.53
C ILE A 77 15.15 4.90 18.68
N ARG A 78 14.24 5.52 19.41
CA ARG A 78 13.52 4.90 20.52
C ARG A 78 12.08 4.62 20.17
N LEU A 79 11.54 3.55 20.74
CA LEU A 79 10.11 3.29 20.63
C LEU A 79 9.33 4.35 21.45
N PRO A 80 8.37 5.05 20.87
CA PRO A 80 7.51 5.94 21.64
C PRO A 80 6.72 5.22 22.72
N ALA A 81 6.23 5.94 23.72
CA ALA A 81 5.31 5.36 24.70
C ALA A 81 4.14 4.64 24.01
N PRO A 82 3.64 3.51 24.52
CA PRO A 82 2.68 2.66 23.81
C PRO A 82 1.44 3.36 23.25
N ALA A 83 0.89 4.33 23.98
CA ALA A 83 -0.26 5.13 23.52
C ALA A 83 0.09 6.02 22.31
N VAL A 84 1.29 6.63 22.33
CA VAL A 84 1.81 7.46 21.24
C VAL A 84 2.12 6.61 20.02
N ALA A 85 2.78 5.46 20.21
CA ALA A 85 3.11 4.52 19.15
C ALA A 85 1.83 4.04 18.42
N ARG A 86 0.80 3.61 19.18
CA ARG A 86 -0.49 3.20 18.60
C ARG A 86 -1.19 4.32 17.82
N ARG A 87 -1.18 5.55 18.37
CA ARG A 87 -1.79 6.70 17.68
C ARG A 87 -1.09 6.99 16.36
N ARG A 88 0.23 7.10 16.36
CA ARG A 88 1.03 7.35 15.16
C ARG A 88 0.85 6.25 14.11
N LEU A 89 0.88 4.99 14.53
CA LEU A 89 0.63 3.85 13.64
C LEU A 89 -0.76 3.95 12.97
N ARG A 90 -1.79 4.31 13.74
CA ARG A 90 -3.15 4.53 13.20
C ARG A 90 -3.21 5.70 12.22
N GLU A 91 -2.56 6.80 12.52
CA GLU A 91 -2.49 7.99 11.66
C GLU A 91 -1.81 7.67 10.33
N GLU A 92 -0.66 7.02 10.38
CA GLU A 92 0.11 6.64 9.18
C GLU A 92 -0.61 5.59 8.33
N LEU A 93 -1.07 4.51 8.93
CA LEU A 93 -1.84 3.52 8.19
C LEU A 93 -3.13 4.10 7.62
N GLY A 94 -3.82 4.96 8.39
CA GLY A 94 -5.02 5.66 7.93
C GLY A 94 -4.73 6.60 6.76
N SER A 95 -3.55 7.24 6.72
CA SER A 95 -3.15 8.12 5.63
C SER A 95 -3.00 7.37 4.30
N ALA A 96 -2.53 6.13 4.33
CA ALA A 96 -2.38 5.28 3.15
C ALA A 96 -3.72 4.97 2.46
N PHE A 97 -4.84 5.03 3.19
CA PHE A 97 -6.19 4.83 2.66
C PHE A 97 -6.90 6.14 2.27
N ARG A 98 -6.30 7.31 2.54
CA ARG A 98 -6.84 8.61 2.13
C ARG A 98 -6.27 9.02 0.77
N ILE A 99 -7.05 8.82 -0.27
CA ILE A 99 -6.67 9.11 -1.65
C ILE A 99 -7.50 10.30 -2.14
N PRO A 100 -6.94 11.50 -2.35
CA PRO A 100 -7.70 12.71 -2.65
C PRO A 100 -8.68 12.57 -3.83
N ALA A 101 -8.26 11.88 -4.90
CA ALA A 101 -9.12 11.65 -6.06
C ALA A 101 -10.35 10.81 -5.71
N LEU A 102 -10.17 9.79 -4.84
CA LEU A 102 -11.24 8.91 -4.39
C LEU A 102 -12.17 9.63 -3.40
N GLU A 103 -11.62 10.43 -2.48
CA GLU A 103 -12.41 11.24 -1.55
C GLU A 103 -13.29 12.25 -2.31
N ALA A 104 -12.74 12.89 -3.35
CA ALA A 104 -13.50 13.78 -4.22
C ALA A 104 -14.62 13.04 -4.98
N ALA A 105 -14.37 11.81 -5.45
CA ALA A 105 -15.37 10.97 -6.11
C ALA A 105 -16.46 10.51 -5.13
N PHE A 106 -16.10 10.20 -3.87
CA PHE A 106 -17.07 9.84 -2.84
C PHE A 106 -18.00 11.00 -2.47
N ALA A 107 -17.48 12.23 -2.41
CA ALA A 107 -18.25 13.43 -2.08
C ALA A 107 -19.20 13.85 -3.22
N ARG A 108 -18.91 13.47 -4.48
CA ARG A 108 -19.67 13.92 -5.64
C ARG A 108 -20.91 13.04 -5.85
N ARG A 109 -22.09 13.70 -5.99
CA ARG A 109 -23.36 12.99 -6.23
C ARG A 109 -23.38 12.27 -7.59
N ALA A 110 -23.00 12.95 -8.67
CA ALA A 110 -22.92 12.41 -10.01
C ALA A 110 -21.67 12.96 -10.73
N PRO A 111 -20.96 12.16 -11.55
CA PRO A 111 -19.84 12.65 -12.34
C PRO A 111 -20.34 13.41 -13.59
N ALA A 112 -19.57 14.40 -14.03
CA ALA A 112 -19.78 15.00 -15.34
C ALA A 112 -19.37 14.04 -16.48
N ASP A 113 -18.27 13.30 -16.23
CA ASP A 113 -17.77 12.22 -17.07
C ASP A 113 -17.38 11.06 -16.17
N ALA A 114 -18.16 9.97 -16.23
CA ALA A 114 -17.95 8.77 -15.40
C ALA A 114 -16.66 8.04 -15.76
N ARG A 115 -16.27 8.03 -17.04
CA ARG A 115 -15.04 7.40 -17.48
C ARG A 115 -13.82 8.15 -16.97
N ALA A 116 -13.80 9.46 -17.13
CA ALA A 116 -12.68 10.28 -16.64
C ALA A 116 -12.57 10.26 -15.12
N GLU A 117 -13.70 10.26 -14.38
CA GLU A 117 -13.69 10.12 -12.92
C GLU A 117 -13.11 8.76 -12.49
N LEU A 118 -13.59 7.67 -13.09
CA LEU A 118 -13.12 6.32 -12.80
C LEU A 118 -11.63 6.18 -13.10
N GLU A 119 -11.19 6.63 -14.28
CA GLU A 119 -9.77 6.56 -14.66
C GLU A 119 -8.89 7.32 -13.67
N LYS A 120 -9.27 8.54 -13.29
CA LYS A 120 -8.54 9.32 -12.28
C LYS A 120 -8.45 8.60 -10.94
N VAL A 121 -9.55 7.98 -10.50
CA VAL A 121 -9.58 7.20 -9.25
C VAL A 121 -8.67 5.98 -9.34
N VAL A 122 -8.78 5.18 -10.40
CA VAL A 122 -7.98 3.96 -10.59
C VAL A 122 -6.49 4.28 -10.62
N ARG A 123 -6.08 5.30 -11.38
CA ARG A 123 -4.69 5.76 -11.44
C ARG A 123 -4.18 6.24 -10.08
N ALA A 124 -4.99 6.98 -9.34
CA ALA A 124 -4.61 7.47 -8.02
C ALA A 124 -4.48 6.34 -6.99
N VAL A 125 -5.38 5.34 -7.03
CA VAL A 125 -5.30 4.14 -6.18
C VAL A 125 -4.06 3.33 -6.53
N TYR A 126 -3.80 3.10 -7.83
CA TYR A 126 -2.61 2.38 -8.29
C TYR A 126 -1.32 3.04 -7.79
N ALA A 127 -1.17 4.33 -8.03
CA ALA A 127 0.00 5.11 -7.60
C ALA A 127 0.18 5.09 -6.07
N GLN A 128 -0.92 5.13 -5.31
CA GLN A 128 -0.85 5.03 -3.84
C GLN A 128 -0.37 3.65 -3.38
N VAL A 129 -0.91 2.58 -3.96
CA VAL A 129 -0.50 1.19 -3.64
C VAL A 129 0.97 0.97 -4.01
N GLU A 130 1.40 1.49 -5.15
CA GLU A 130 2.78 1.40 -5.64
C GLU A 130 3.75 2.10 -4.69
N ARG A 131 3.48 3.35 -4.31
CA ARG A 131 4.29 4.10 -3.33
C ARG A 131 4.38 3.40 -1.98
N ALA A 132 3.27 2.88 -1.49
CA ALA A 132 3.20 2.21 -0.20
C ALA A 132 3.64 0.72 -0.26
N ARG A 133 4.11 0.22 -1.40
CA ARG A 133 4.38 -1.22 -1.64
C ARG A 133 5.22 -1.85 -0.53
N ARG A 134 6.42 -1.29 -0.27
CA ARG A 134 7.38 -1.85 0.69
C ARG A 134 6.83 -1.86 2.13
N PRO A 135 6.40 -0.73 2.72
CA PRO A 135 5.87 -0.74 4.08
C PRO A 135 4.60 -1.57 4.22
N MET A 136 3.71 -1.58 3.24
CA MET A 136 2.49 -2.40 3.28
C MET A 136 2.80 -3.90 3.26
N THR A 137 3.80 -4.35 2.52
CA THR A 137 4.26 -5.74 2.55
C THR A 137 4.75 -6.13 3.94
N VAL A 138 5.51 -5.25 4.62
CA VAL A 138 5.97 -5.47 6.00
C VAL A 138 4.78 -5.56 6.96
N ILE A 139 3.79 -4.68 6.82
CA ILE A 139 2.57 -4.67 7.65
C ILE A 139 1.79 -5.96 7.47
N GLU A 140 1.49 -6.34 6.23
CA GLU A 140 0.73 -7.57 5.94
C GLU A 140 1.45 -8.83 6.39
N ARG A 141 2.77 -8.87 6.26
CA ARG A 141 3.58 -10.00 6.73
C ARG A 141 3.66 -10.08 8.25
N SER A 142 3.59 -8.95 8.94
CA SER A 142 3.71 -8.87 10.40
C SER A 142 2.37 -8.99 11.13
N ALA A 143 1.28 -8.55 10.52
CA ALA A 143 -0.04 -8.46 11.14
C ALA A 143 -0.58 -9.80 11.69
N PRO A 144 -0.41 -10.97 11.02
CA PRO A 144 -0.87 -12.25 11.58
C PRO A 144 -0.26 -12.58 12.96
N ASP A 145 0.95 -12.11 13.22
CA ASP A 145 1.66 -12.32 14.48
C ASP A 145 1.44 -11.19 15.53
N LEU A 146 0.72 -10.12 15.15
CA LEU A 146 0.48 -8.91 15.94
C LEU A 146 -1.02 -8.56 15.97
N PRO A 147 -1.80 -9.04 16.95
CA PRO A 147 -3.26 -8.90 16.98
C PRO A 147 -3.76 -7.45 16.87
N GLU A 148 -3.10 -6.49 17.52
CA GLU A 148 -3.48 -5.06 17.44
C GLU A 148 -3.28 -4.50 16.02
N LEU A 149 -2.18 -4.86 15.35
CA LEU A 149 -1.90 -4.46 13.98
C LEU A 149 -2.91 -5.11 13.00
N TYR A 150 -3.21 -6.40 13.21
CA TYR A 150 -4.22 -7.12 12.43
C TYR A 150 -5.59 -6.44 12.54
N ALA A 151 -6.04 -6.17 13.76
CA ALA A 151 -7.32 -5.52 14.01
C ALA A 151 -7.38 -4.12 13.37
N LEU A 152 -6.31 -3.33 13.49
CA LEU A 152 -6.24 -2.00 12.91
C LEU A 152 -6.26 -2.07 11.37
N TYR A 153 -5.35 -2.82 10.77
CA TYR A 153 -5.17 -2.83 9.32
C TYR A 153 -6.28 -3.58 8.60
N PHE A 154 -6.50 -4.87 8.93
CA PHE A 154 -7.43 -5.72 8.19
C PHE A 154 -8.89 -5.49 8.57
N VAL A 155 -9.19 -5.35 9.89
CA VAL A 155 -10.57 -5.32 10.37
C VAL A 155 -11.14 -3.90 10.33
N GLN A 156 -10.34 -2.88 10.63
CA GLN A 156 -10.81 -1.49 10.63
C GLN A 156 -10.55 -0.83 9.28
N LEU A 157 -9.30 -0.47 8.97
CA LEU A 157 -8.97 0.39 7.83
C LEU A 157 -9.29 -0.25 6.48
N ARG A 158 -8.82 -1.47 6.23
CA ARG A 158 -9.01 -2.13 4.95
C ARG A 158 -10.47 -2.46 4.68
N ARG A 159 -11.18 -2.98 5.67
CA ARG A 159 -12.63 -3.29 5.53
C ARG A 159 -13.45 -2.04 5.28
N GLU A 160 -13.20 -0.95 6.01
CA GLU A 160 -13.88 0.32 5.80
C GLU A 160 -13.60 0.88 4.39
N PHE A 161 -12.36 0.83 3.94
CA PHE A 161 -11.99 1.28 2.59
C PHE A 161 -12.75 0.52 1.50
N PHE A 162 -12.81 -0.81 1.58
CA PHE A 162 -13.57 -1.63 0.65
C PHE A 162 -15.08 -1.33 0.70
N ALA A 163 -15.66 -1.14 1.88
CA ALA A 163 -17.06 -0.80 2.03
C ALA A 163 -17.38 0.56 1.37
N ARG A 164 -16.60 1.58 1.64
CA ARG A 164 -16.76 2.92 1.03
C ARG A 164 -16.62 2.89 -0.49
N PHE A 165 -15.68 2.09 -1.01
CA PHE A 165 -15.52 1.93 -2.44
C PHE A 165 -16.73 1.21 -3.06
N ALA A 166 -17.24 0.15 -2.43
CA ALA A 166 -18.43 -0.56 -2.87
C ALA A 166 -19.68 0.34 -2.86
N ASP A 167 -19.84 1.18 -1.83
CA ASP A 167 -20.93 2.16 -1.75
C ASP A 167 -20.84 3.20 -2.89
N TRP A 168 -19.62 3.62 -3.24
CA TRP A 168 -19.42 4.50 -4.39
C TRP A 168 -19.80 3.81 -5.71
N VAL A 169 -19.36 2.57 -5.93
CA VAL A 169 -19.74 1.76 -7.10
C VAL A 169 -21.27 1.64 -7.16
N ALA A 170 -21.92 1.27 -6.07
CA ALA A 170 -23.39 1.15 -6.01
C ALA A 170 -24.11 2.47 -6.36
N ARG A 171 -23.59 3.61 -5.90
CA ARG A 171 -24.16 4.92 -6.31
C ARG A 171 -24.00 5.18 -7.80
N ARG A 172 -22.86 4.84 -8.40
CA ARG A 172 -22.61 5.01 -9.84
C ARG A 172 -23.45 4.05 -10.69
N GLN A 173 -23.72 2.83 -10.22
CA GLN A 173 -24.63 1.88 -10.83
C GLN A 173 -26.08 2.42 -10.85
N ARG A 174 -26.60 2.86 -9.68
CA ARG A 174 -27.95 3.46 -9.59
C ARG A 174 -28.12 4.71 -10.47
N GLY A 175 -27.03 5.44 -10.72
CA GLY A 175 -27.02 6.59 -11.62
C GLY A 175 -26.86 6.24 -13.10
N GLY A 176 -26.75 4.97 -13.47
CA GLY A 176 -26.50 4.52 -14.85
C GLY A 176 -25.10 4.85 -15.38
N HIS A 177 -24.18 5.20 -14.50
CA HIS A 177 -22.80 5.55 -14.87
C HIS A 177 -21.88 4.34 -14.93
N PHE A 178 -22.15 3.32 -14.13
CA PHE A 178 -21.46 2.04 -14.14
C PHE A 178 -22.44 0.92 -14.49
N ARG A 179 -21.91 -0.20 -15.01
CA ARG A 179 -22.70 -1.40 -15.27
C ARG A 179 -23.31 -1.93 -13.96
N ASP A 180 -24.53 -2.43 -14.00
CA ASP A 180 -25.33 -2.83 -12.84
C ASP A 180 -25.63 -4.32 -12.79
N ASP A 181 -25.08 -5.09 -13.73
CA ASP A 181 -25.21 -6.57 -13.82
C ASP A 181 -24.28 -7.32 -12.87
N VAL A 182 -23.48 -6.63 -12.07
CA VAL A 182 -22.55 -7.20 -11.08
C VAL A 182 -22.80 -6.57 -9.71
N ASP A 183 -22.81 -7.40 -8.64
CA ASP A 183 -22.89 -6.91 -7.25
C ASP A 183 -21.79 -5.87 -6.99
N PRO A 184 -22.11 -4.68 -6.45
CA PRO A 184 -21.14 -3.59 -6.28
C PRO A 184 -19.98 -3.95 -5.35
N ARG A 185 -20.16 -4.88 -4.39
CA ARG A 185 -19.10 -5.35 -3.50
C ARG A 185 -18.14 -6.27 -4.24
N VAL A 186 -18.65 -7.11 -5.15
CA VAL A 186 -17.82 -7.97 -6.01
C VAL A 186 -17.04 -7.11 -7.00
N ALA A 187 -17.69 -6.14 -7.64
CA ALA A 187 -17.07 -5.22 -8.57
C ALA A 187 -15.96 -4.38 -7.91
N ALA A 188 -16.25 -3.84 -6.71
CA ALA A 188 -15.27 -3.11 -5.90
C ALA A 188 -14.08 -3.99 -5.50
N ARG A 189 -14.35 -5.23 -5.07
CA ARG A 189 -13.33 -6.19 -4.67
C ARG A 189 -12.42 -6.55 -5.85
N PHE A 190 -13.01 -6.88 -6.99
CA PHE A 190 -12.28 -7.18 -8.22
C PHE A 190 -11.35 -6.03 -8.62
N ALA A 191 -11.88 -4.81 -8.69
CA ALA A 191 -11.11 -3.64 -9.08
C ALA A 191 -9.92 -3.38 -8.14
N LEU A 192 -10.19 -3.34 -6.84
CA LEU A 192 -9.15 -3.03 -5.84
C LEU A 192 -8.11 -4.14 -5.71
N GLU A 193 -8.50 -5.44 -5.71
CA GLU A 193 -7.54 -6.54 -5.61
C GLU A 193 -6.70 -6.68 -6.88
N SER A 194 -7.27 -6.41 -8.06
CA SER A 194 -6.50 -6.36 -9.30
C SER A 194 -5.42 -5.28 -9.23
N ILE A 195 -5.77 -4.07 -8.78
CA ILE A 195 -4.81 -2.99 -8.59
C ILE A 195 -3.72 -3.41 -7.57
N VAL A 196 -4.13 -3.94 -6.41
CA VAL A 196 -3.20 -4.33 -5.35
C VAL A 196 -2.26 -5.45 -5.81
N TYR A 197 -2.76 -6.44 -6.56
CA TYR A 197 -1.92 -7.50 -7.10
C TYR A 197 -0.84 -6.92 -8.02
N PHE A 198 -1.24 -6.18 -9.05
CA PHE A 198 -0.30 -5.69 -10.05
C PHE A 198 0.63 -4.57 -9.54
N ALA A 199 0.16 -3.69 -8.64
CA ALA A 199 0.99 -2.63 -8.10
C ALA A 199 1.91 -3.09 -6.96
N ARG A 200 1.63 -4.22 -6.31
CA ARG A 200 2.37 -4.66 -5.11
C ARG A 200 2.67 -6.15 -5.07
N HIS A 201 1.66 -7.05 -5.10
CA HIS A 201 1.84 -8.45 -4.77
C HIS A 201 2.70 -9.20 -5.79
N ARG A 202 2.59 -8.87 -7.08
CA ARG A 202 3.40 -9.49 -8.14
C ARG A 202 4.91 -9.41 -7.92
N PHE A 203 5.39 -8.38 -7.19
CA PHE A 203 6.82 -8.23 -6.88
C PHE A 203 7.33 -9.18 -5.79
N GLY A 204 6.44 -9.90 -5.13
CA GLY A 204 6.74 -10.97 -4.19
C GLY A 204 6.28 -12.34 -4.68
N ASP A 205 5.86 -12.44 -5.95
CA ASP A 205 5.48 -13.70 -6.58
C ASP A 205 6.71 -14.60 -6.74
N LEU A 206 6.48 -15.91 -6.72
CA LEU A 206 7.53 -16.91 -6.93
C LEU A 206 7.99 -16.94 -8.38
N ASP A 207 7.16 -16.47 -9.31
CA ASP A 207 7.48 -16.27 -10.72
C ASP A 207 7.30 -14.79 -11.10
N PRO A 208 8.25 -13.92 -10.73
CA PRO A 208 8.13 -12.48 -10.98
C PRO A 208 8.22 -12.13 -12.46
N ASP A 209 8.84 -13.01 -13.28
CA ASP A 209 9.11 -12.81 -14.71
C ASP A 209 8.10 -13.51 -15.62
N ALA A 210 6.85 -13.70 -15.16
CA ALA A 210 5.78 -14.40 -15.89
C ALA A 210 5.45 -13.83 -17.30
N GLY A 211 6.42 -13.24 -18.00
CA GLY A 211 6.26 -12.69 -19.35
C GLY A 211 5.42 -11.41 -19.41
N LEU A 212 5.27 -10.72 -18.28
CA LEU A 212 4.58 -9.43 -18.24
C LEU A 212 5.43 -8.33 -18.89
N PRO A 213 4.79 -7.33 -19.54
CA PRO A 213 5.49 -6.15 -20.04
C PRO A 213 6.07 -5.32 -18.88
N ASP A 214 6.75 -4.21 -19.20
CA ASP A 214 7.29 -3.28 -18.21
C ASP A 214 6.20 -2.70 -17.29
N ASP A 215 6.64 -2.12 -16.17
CA ASP A 215 5.75 -1.63 -15.10
C ASP A 215 4.76 -0.57 -15.58
N ASP A 216 5.15 0.30 -16.51
CA ASP A 216 4.28 1.34 -17.04
C ASP A 216 3.21 0.74 -17.96
N ALA A 217 3.59 -0.18 -18.84
CA ALA A 217 2.64 -0.90 -19.69
C ALA A 217 1.66 -1.74 -18.85
N VAL A 218 2.15 -2.45 -17.81
CA VAL A 218 1.28 -3.18 -16.88
C VAL A 218 0.26 -2.23 -16.23
N ARG A 219 0.70 -1.07 -15.74
CA ARG A 219 -0.20 -0.08 -15.14
C ARG A 219 -1.30 0.35 -16.11
N GLU A 220 -0.93 0.67 -17.36
CA GLU A 220 -1.89 1.07 -18.39
C GLU A 220 -2.89 -0.05 -18.71
N HIS A 221 -2.44 -1.30 -18.78
CA HIS A 221 -3.33 -2.44 -18.99
C HIS A 221 -4.28 -2.65 -17.82
N VAL A 222 -3.81 -2.56 -16.57
CA VAL A 222 -4.66 -2.68 -15.38
C VAL A 222 -5.71 -1.57 -15.35
N VAL A 223 -5.33 -0.33 -15.63
CA VAL A 223 -6.29 0.78 -15.74
C VAL A 223 -7.37 0.46 -16.77
N ARG A 224 -7.00 0.04 -17.98
CA ARG A 224 -7.98 -0.30 -19.04
C ARG A 224 -8.90 -1.44 -18.63
N LEU A 225 -8.37 -2.50 -18.01
CA LEU A 225 -9.16 -3.65 -17.57
C LEU A 225 -10.14 -3.28 -16.46
N VAL A 226 -9.71 -2.49 -15.48
CA VAL A 226 -10.60 -2.01 -14.40
C VAL A 226 -11.69 -1.09 -14.97
N LEU A 227 -11.36 -0.18 -15.90
CA LEU A 227 -12.36 0.63 -16.57
C LEU A 227 -13.39 -0.24 -17.31
N ALA A 228 -12.92 -1.21 -18.08
CA ALA A 228 -13.79 -2.11 -18.85
C ALA A 228 -14.68 -2.97 -17.91
N SER A 229 -14.21 -3.31 -16.72
CA SER A 229 -14.99 -4.11 -15.76
C SER A 229 -16.12 -3.34 -15.07
N LEU A 230 -16.05 -2.01 -15.03
CA LEU A 230 -17.00 -1.16 -14.30
C LEU A 230 -17.87 -0.30 -15.21
N LEU A 231 -17.38 0.10 -16.37
CA LEU A 231 -18.15 0.93 -17.31
C LEU A 231 -19.16 0.08 -18.08
N PRO A 232 -20.32 0.65 -18.47
CA PRO A 232 -21.26 -0.02 -19.35
C PRO A 232 -20.62 -0.41 -20.67
N ASP A 233 -21.07 -1.50 -21.27
CA ASP A 233 -20.68 -1.86 -22.63
C ASP A 233 -21.05 -0.76 -23.60
N PRO A 234 -20.22 -0.48 -24.62
CA PRO A 234 -20.60 0.45 -25.67
C PRO A 234 -21.89 -0.02 -26.36
N PRO A 235 -22.78 0.88 -26.76
CA PRO A 235 -24.01 0.49 -27.42
C PRO A 235 -23.67 -0.36 -28.65
N ARG A 236 -24.26 -1.55 -28.75
CA ARG A 236 -24.06 -2.43 -29.90
C ARG A 236 -24.53 -1.69 -31.16
N PRO A 237 -23.73 -1.66 -32.23
CA PRO A 237 -24.16 -1.03 -33.47
C PRO A 237 -25.47 -1.68 -33.92
N ARG A 238 -26.51 -0.87 -34.18
CA ARG A 238 -27.77 -1.37 -34.72
C ARG A 238 -27.46 -2.09 -36.02
N ARG A 239 -27.65 -3.41 -36.08
CA ARG A 239 -27.62 -4.14 -37.36
C ARG A 239 -28.64 -3.46 -38.28
N ARG A 240 -28.16 -2.81 -39.35
CA ARG A 240 -29.06 -2.38 -40.43
C ARG A 240 -29.75 -3.64 -40.93
N ARG A 241 -31.09 -3.66 -40.80
CA ARG A 241 -31.88 -4.69 -41.51
C ARG A 241 -31.71 -4.37 -43.00
N THR A 242 -31.04 -5.25 -43.70
CA THR A 242 -31.08 -5.32 -45.18
C THR A 242 -32.38 -5.91 -45.60
#